data_551af4c1b228407a533abad9349d6d7d
#
_entry.id   551af4c1b228407a533abad9349d6d7d
#
_cell.length_a   1.000
_cell.length_b   1.000
_cell.length_c   1.000
_cell.angle_alpha   90.00
_cell.angle_beta   90.00
_cell.angle_gamma   90.00
#
_symmetry.space_group_name_H-M   'P 1'
#
loop_
_entity.id
_entity.type
_entity.pdbx_description
1 polymer ?
#
loop_
_entity_poly.entity_id
_entity_poly.type
_entity_poly.pdbx_seq_one_letter_code
_entity_poly.pdbx_strand_id
1 'polypeptide(L)'
;SVIRQLKEAGFKRIVMMTGDSERTAAAIAKRVGVDDYFSEVLPEDKARFVEEEKAKGHKVIMIGDGINDSPALSAADAGIAVSEGAEIAREIADITIKKDSLDEVVLLRHLSMDLMKRVHGNYRFVISFNLGLILLGVAGIITPSMSALLHNSSTLAISLKSMTNLLPEEEREEA
;
A
#
# COMPACT_ATOMS: atom_id res chain seq x y z
N SER A 1 -13.85 -14.44 3.97
CA SER A 1 -12.61 -14.44 4.77
C SER A 1 -11.69 -13.37 4.22
N VAL A 2 -11.08 -12.61 5.11
CA VAL A 2 -10.13 -11.51 4.79
C VAL A 2 -9.01 -11.99 3.87
N ILE A 3 -8.49 -13.19 4.07
CA ILE A 3 -7.44 -13.76 3.20
C ILE A 3 -7.90 -13.84 1.73
N ARG A 4 -9.17 -14.19 1.48
CA ARG A 4 -9.70 -14.20 0.13
C ARG A 4 -9.75 -12.79 -0.47
N GLN A 5 -10.20 -11.80 0.31
CA GLN A 5 -10.24 -10.40 -0.13
C GLN A 5 -8.84 -9.85 -0.41
N LEU A 6 -7.83 -10.21 0.40
CA LEU A 6 -6.44 -9.86 0.14
C LEU A 6 -5.94 -10.48 -1.19
N LYS A 7 -6.26 -11.74 -1.46
CA LYS A 7 -5.93 -12.38 -2.75
C LYS A 7 -6.61 -11.71 -3.93
N GLU A 8 -7.89 -11.36 -3.80
CA GLU A 8 -8.65 -10.60 -4.81
C GLU A 8 -8.05 -9.19 -5.02
N ALA A 9 -7.51 -8.58 -3.96
CA ALA A 9 -6.77 -7.31 -4.01
C ALA A 9 -5.34 -7.42 -4.60
N GLY A 10 -4.93 -8.63 -5.04
CA GLY A 10 -3.70 -8.87 -5.79
C GLY A 10 -2.51 -9.37 -4.98
N PHE A 11 -2.70 -9.81 -3.73
CA PHE A 11 -1.65 -10.51 -2.99
C PHE A 11 -1.51 -11.94 -3.53
N LYS A 12 -0.31 -12.27 -3.98
CA LYS A 12 -0.04 -13.56 -4.64
C LYS A 12 0.19 -14.70 -3.64
N ARG A 13 0.78 -14.40 -2.52
CA ARG A 13 1.14 -15.37 -1.48
C ARG A 13 0.99 -14.71 -0.10
N ILE A 14 0.30 -15.38 0.79
CA ILE A 14 0.05 -14.93 2.16
C ILE A 14 0.62 -15.99 3.10
N VAL A 15 1.57 -15.59 3.93
CA VAL A 15 2.33 -16.45 4.82
C VAL A 15 2.09 -16.04 6.26
N MET A 16 1.84 -17.01 7.13
CA MET A 16 1.73 -16.80 8.57
C MET A 16 3.02 -17.26 9.25
N MET A 17 3.62 -16.38 10.05
CA MET A 17 4.77 -16.73 10.90
C MET A 17 4.43 -16.50 12.36
N THR A 18 4.59 -17.52 13.18
CA THR A 18 4.26 -17.46 14.61
C THR A 18 5.31 -18.15 15.46
N GLY A 19 5.49 -17.67 16.69
CA GLY A 19 6.28 -18.34 17.73
C GLY A 19 5.57 -19.52 18.38
N ASP A 20 4.29 -19.78 18.06
CA ASP A 20 3.51 -20.87 18.59
C ASP A 20 4.01 -22.24 18.12
N SER A 21 3.60 -23.30 18.85
CA SER A 21 3.89 -24.68 18.46
C SER A 21 3.27 -25.06 17.12
N GLU A 22 3.89 -26.00 16.43
CA GLU A 22 3.45 -26.53 15.14
C GLU A 22 1.96 -26.89 15.12
N ARG A 23 1.48 -27.56 16.18
CA ARG A 23 0.08 -27.97 16.31
C ARG A 23 -0.88 -26.77 16.28
N THR A 24 -0.55 -25.71 17.00
CA THR A 24 -1.34 -24.48 17.08
C THR A 24 -1.29 -23.72 15.75
N ALA A 25 -0.10 -23.56 15.20
CA ALA A 25 0.11 -22.88 13.93
C ALA A 25 -0.65 -23.54 12.77
N ALA A 26 -0.57 -24.87 12.65
CA ALA A 26 -1.30 -25.63 11.63
C ALA A 26 -2.82 -25.46 11.73
N ALA A 27 -3.37 -25.51 12.95
CA ALA A 27 -4.79 -25.34 13.19
C ALA A 27 -5.27 -23.93 12.81
N ILE A 28 -4.51 -22.90 13.15
CA ILE A 28 -4.83 -21.51 12.82
C ILE A 28 -4.70 -21.30 11.30
N ALA A 29 -3.60 -21.71 10.69
CA ALA A 29 -3.34 -21.58 9.26
C ALA A 29 -4.48 -22.18 8.41
N LYS A 30 -4.90 -23.39 8.76
CA LYS A 30 -6.03 -24.07 8.12
C LYS A 30 -7.35 -23.31 8.29
N ARG A 31 -7.60 -22.75 9.47
CA ARG A 31 -8.83 -21.98 9.75
C ARG A 31 -8.87 -20.65 9.00
N VAL A 32 -7.73 -19.97 8.93
CA VAL A 32 -7.60 -18.65 8.31
C VAL A 32 -7.49 -18.75 6.79
N GLY A 33 -6.84 -19.79 6.28
CA GLY A 33 -6.71 -20.09 4.85
C GLY A 33 -5.52 -19.37 4.19
N VAL A 34 -4.42 -19.23 4.92
CA VAL A 34 -3.14 -18.75 4.38
C VAL A 34 -2.50 -19.79 3.44
N ASP A 35 -1.59 -19.37 2.58
CA ASP A 35 -0.92 -20.26 1.61
C ASP A 35 0.15 -21.13 2.28
N ASP A 36 0.91 -20.53 3.20
CA ASP A 36 1.97 -21.20 3.95
C ASP A 36 1.98 -20.71 5.39
N TYR A 37 2.58 -21.49 6.27
CA TYR A 37 2.83 -21.07 7.64
C TYR A 37 4.17 -21.60 8.15
N PHE A 38 4.75 -20.89 9.11
CA PHE A 38 5.93 -21.27 9.85
C PHE A 38 5.65 -21.14 11.34
N SER A 39 5.94 -22.18 12.07
CA SER A 39 5.78 -22.29 13.53
C SER A 39 7.12 -22.11 14.23
N GLU A 40 7.09 -21.83 15.53
CA GLU A 40 8.29 -21.73 16.38
C GLU A 40 9.35 -20.76 15.84
N VAL A 41 8.92 -19.71 15.12
CA VAL A 41 9.79 -18.74 14.45
C VAL A 41 10.22 -17.67 15.44
N LEU A 42 11.53 -17.44 15.51
CA LEU A 42 12.13 -16.36 16.28
C LEU A 42 12.00 -15.01 15.52
N PRO A 43 12.03 -13.87 16.23
CA PRO A 43 11.97 -12.54 15.60
C PRO A 43 13.01 -12.33 14.50
N GLU A 44 14.23 -12.80 14.71
CA GLU A 44 15.35 -12.71 13.75
C GLU A 44 15.09 -13.56 12.48
N ASP A 45 14.46 -14.72 12.63
CA ASP A 45 14.11 -15.58 11.50
C ASP A 45 13.03 -14.94 10.63
N LYS A 46 12.09 -14.19 11.21
CA LYS A 46 11.09 -13.44 10.46
C LYS A 46 11.74 -12.38 9.57
N ALA A 47 12.69 -11.62 10.11
CA ALA A 47 13.42 -10.62 9.33
C ALA A 47 14.22 -11.27 8.19
N ARG A 48 14.93 -12.36 8.47
CA ARG A 48 15.68 -13.10 7.45
C ARG A 48 14.76 -13.62 6.34
N PHE A 49 13.59 -14.17 6.68
CA PHE A 49 12.63 -14.63 5.70
C PHE A 49 12.16 -13.48 4.77
N VAL A 50 11.89 -12.31 5.34
CA VAL A 50 11.52 -11.11 4.56
C VAL A 50 12.64 -10.72 3.59
N GLU A 51 13.88 -10.69 4.05
CA GLU A 51 15.06 -10.38 3.22
C GLU A 51 15.25 -11.40 2.09
N GLU A 52 15.09 -12.69 2.38
CA GLU A 52 15.18 -13.76 1.38
C GLU A 52 14.09 -13.62 0.30
N GLU A 53 12.86 -13.32 0.67
CA GLU A 53 11.78 -13.11 -0.30
C GLU A 53 12.03 -11.85 -1.17
N LYS A 54 12.56 -10.79 -0.59
CA LYS A 54 12.98 -9.58 -1.34
C LYS A 54 14.13 -9.89 -2.29
N ALA A 55 15.11 -10.69 -1.88
CA ALA A 55 16.22 -11.12 -2.73
C ALA A 55 15.76 -11.95 -3.94
N LYS A 56 14.63 -12.66 -3.84
CA LYS A 56 13.96 -13.34 -4.96
C LYS A 56 13.20 -12.38 -5.90
N GLY A 57 13.19 -11.08 -5.60
CA GLY A 57 12.50 -10.05 -6.39
C GLY A 57 11.02 -9.87 -6.00
N HIS A 58 10.56 -10.44 -4.91
CA HIS A 58 9.21 -10.23 -4.41
C HIS A 58 9.11 -8.89 -3.68
N LYS A 59 7.93 -8.26 -3.75
CA LYS A 59 7.56 -7.15 -2.90
C LYS A 59 6.86 -7.70 -1.67
N VAL A 60 7.41 -7.38 -0.49
CA VAL A 60 6.99 -7.96 0.78
C VAL A 60 6.32 -6.89 1.64
N ILE A 61 5.11 -7.18 2.08
CA ILE A 61 4.43 -6.44 3.14
C ILE A 61 4.48 -7.30 4.40
N MET A 62 5.05 -6.74 5.47
CA MET A 62 5.05 -7.37 6.78
C MET A 62 3.96 -6.73 7.65
N ILE A 63 3.16 -7.57 8.30
CA ILE A 63 2.13 -7.15 9.25
C ILE A 63 2.46 -7.78 10.59
N GLY A 64 2.51 -6.98 11.64
CA GLY A 64 2.86 -7.45 12.97
C GLY A 64 2.40 -6.52 14.09
N ASP A 65 2.48 -6.98 15.35
CA ASP A 65 2.12 -6.20 16.54
C ASP A 65 3.20 -5.19 16.97
N GLY A 66 4.35 -5.24 16.34
CA GLY A 66 5.41 -4.26 16.42
C GLY A 66 6.52 -4.51 17.45
N ILE A 67 6.29 -5.18 18.55
CA ILE A 67 7.32 -5.34 19.59
C ILE A 67 8.35 -6.40 19.16
N ASN A 68 7.88 -7.59 18.87
CA ASN A 68 8.73 -8.71 18.46
C ASN A 68 8.99 -8.75 16.95
N ASP A 69 8.19 -8.04 16.17
CA ASP A 69 8.25 -8.03 14.71
C ASP A 69 9.02 -6.84 14.14
N SER A 70 9.54 -5.95 15.00
CA SER A 70 10.26 -4.73 14.60
C SER A 70 11.35 -4.96 13.55
N PRO A 71 12.23 -5.97 13.66
CA PRO A 71 13.23 -6.22 12.63
C PRO A 71 12.63 -6.62 11.28
N ALA A 72 11.56 -7.42 11.28
CA ALA A 72 10.89 -7.87 10.07
C ALA A 72 10.05 -6.74 9.42
N LEU A 73 9.40 -5.88 10.24
CA LEU A 73 8.69 -4.70 9.77
C LEU A 73 9.64 -3.73 9.06
N SER A 74 10.82 -3.48 9.66
CA SER A 74 11.85 -2.61 9.07
C SER A 74 12.47 -3.20 7.80
N ALA A 75 12.60 -4.52 7.70
CA ALA A 75 13.17 -5.19 6.53
C ALA A 75 12.22 -5.23 5.33
N ALA A 76 10.92 -5.15 5.53
CA ALA A 76 9.90 -5.24 4.48
C ALA A 76 9.94 -4.07 3.49
N ASP A 77 9.26 -4.20 2.34
CA ASP A 77 9.01 -3.07 1.43
C ASP A 77 7.92 -2.14 1.99
N ALA A 78 7.03 -2.66 2.82
CA ALA A 78 6.12 -1.90 3.66
C ALA A 78 5.85 -2.67 4.96
N GLY A 79 6.13 -2.05 6.09
CA GLY A 79 5.82 -2.56 7.42
C GLY A 79 4.51 -1.98 7.93
N ILE A 80 3.58 -2.83 8.33
CA ILE A 80 2.28 -2.44 8.88
C ILE A 80 2.19 -2.92 10.33
N ALA A 81 2.14 -1.99 11.27
CA ALA A 81 1.88 -2.30 12.66
C ALA A 81 0.38 -2.31 12.95
N VAL A 82 -0.07 -3.38 13.57
CA VAL A 82 -1.46 -3.60 13.99
C VAL A 82 -1.46 -3.60 15.51
N SER A 83 -1.78 -2.51 16.15
CA SER A 83 -2.16 -2.40 17.57
C SER A 83 -2.14 -0.97 18.09
N GLU A 84 -3.00 -0.66 19.05
CA GLU A 84 -2.99 0.63 19.76
C GLU A 84 -1.84 0.78 20.77
N GLY A 85 -1.08 -0.30 21.07
CA GLY A 85 -0.29 -0.39 22.30
C GLY A 85 1.21 -0.16 22.20
N ALA A 86 1.83 -0.21 21.06
CA ALA A 86 3.29 -0.13 20.98
C ALA A 86 3.77 1.17 20.32
N GLU A 87 4.15 2.13 21.14
CA GLU A 87 4.80 3.38 20.71
C GLU A 87 6.02 3.09 19.83
N ILE A 88 6.75 2.03 20.13
CA ILE A 88 7.91 1.55 19.36
C ILE A 88 7.51 1.06 17.96
N ALA A 89 6.34 0.42 17.81
CA ALA A 89 5.85 -0.03 16.51
C ALA A 89 5.52 1.13 15.57
N ARG A 90 5.04 2.24 16.12
CA ARG A 90 4.72 3.46 15.36
C ARG A 90 5.97 4.15 14.81
N GLU A 91 7.11 4.01 15.46
CA GLU A 91 8.36 4.61 15.00
C GLU A 91 9.03 3.79 13.90
N ILE A 92 8.75 2.48 13.82
CA ILE A 92 9.44 1.55 12.92
C ILE A 92 8.57 1.18 11.72
N ALA A 93 7.26 1.09 11.88
CA ALA A 93 6.36 0.72 10.80
C ALA A 93 6.07 1.93 9.88
N ASP A 94 5.98 1.67 8.58
CA ASP A 94 5.57 2.67 7.60
C ASP A 94 4.11 3.08 7.77
N ILE A 95 3.28 2.14 8.25
CA ILE A 95 1.84 2.32 8.42
C ILE A 95 1.42 1.73 9.76
N THR A 96 0.55 2.45 10.48
CA THR A 96 -0.06 1.95 11.72
C THR A 96 -1.57 1.87 11.55
N ILE A 97 -2.13 0.70 11.85
CA ILE A 97 -3.56 0.45 11.84
C ILE A 97 -4.04 0.38 13.30
N LYS A 98 -5.09 1.14 13.63
CA LYS A 98 -5.60 1.23 15.01
C LYS A 98 -6.48 0.05 15.40
N LYS A 99 -7.12 -0.62 14.45
CA LYS A 99 -8.00 -1.76 14.71
C LYS A 99 -7.23 -3.07 14.51
N ASP A 100 -7.44 -4.04 15.38
CA ASP A 100 -6.90 -5.40 15.27
C ASP A 100 -7.61 -6.21 14.16
N SER A 101 -7.87 -5.58 13.02
CA SER A 101 -8.58 -6.19 11.90
C SER A 101 -7.77 -6.10 10.62
N LEU A 102 -7.57 -7.23 9.97
CA LEU A 102 -6.96 -7.30 8.64
C LEU A 102 -7.86 -6.69 7.54
N ASP A 103 -9.12 -6.39 7.82
CA ASP A 103 -10.02 -5.71 6.88
C ASP A 103 -9.49 -4.32 6.53
N GLU A 104 -8.87 -3.63 7.49
CA GLU A 104 -8.20 -2.34 7.27
C GLU A 104 -7.04 -2.46 6.26
N VAL A 105 -6.36 -3.60 6.21
CA VAL A 105 -5.30 -3.87 5.21
C VAL A 105 -5.90 -4.01 3.82
N VAL A 106 -7.07 -4.62 3.70
CA VAL A 106 -7.80 -4.72 2.44
C VAL A 106 -8.20 -3.33 1.95
N LEU A 107 -8.77 -2.51 2.84
CA LEU A 107 -9.11 -1.12 2.55
C LEU A 107 -7.91 -0.31 2.10
N LEU A 108 -6.82 -0.36 2.87
CA LEU A 108 -5.56 0.29 2.55
C LEU A 108 -5.06 -0.10 1.15
N ARG A 109 -5.18 -1.38 0.80
CA ARG A 109 -4.79 -1.87 -0.52
C ARG A 109 -5.65 -1.26 -1.63
N HIS A 110 -6.97 -1.23 -1.46
CA HIS A 110 -7.88 -0.61 -2.43
C HIS A 110 -7.60 0.88 -2.59
N LEU A 111 -7.44 1.61 -1.49
CA LEU A 111 -7.07 3.03 -1.52
C LEU A 111 -5.76 3.28 -2.24
N SER A 112 -4.74 2.43 -1.99
CA SER A 112 -3.44 2.53 -2.66
C SER A 112 -3.57 2.31 -4.17
N MET A 113 -4.38 1.35 -4.60
CA MET A 113 -4.63 1.10 -6.01
C MET A 113 -5.35 2.27 -6.70
N ASP A 114 -6.35 2.85 -6.04
CA ASP A 114 -7.11 3.96 -6.60
C ASP A 114 -6.29 5.26 -6.61
N LEU A 115 -5.45 5.46 -5.58
CA LEU A 115 -4.47 6.54 -5.60
C LEU A 115 -3.51 6.40 -6.78
N MET A 116 -2.96 5.21 -7.01
CA MET A 116 -2.04 4.97 -8.13
C MET A 116 -2.72 5.13 -9.49
N LYS A 117 -3.98 4.72 -9.64
CA LYS A 117 -4.77 5.01 -10.86
C LYS A 117 -4.90 6.51 -11.09
N ARG A 118 -5.20 7.28 -10.03
CA ARG A 118 -5.30 8.74 -10.09
C ARG A 118 -3.97 9.37 -10.48
N VAL A 119 -2.87 8.98 -9.83
CA VAL A 119 -1.52 9.48 -10.12
C VAL A 119 -1.15 9.22 -11.58
N HIS A 120 -1.29 7.98 -12.06
CA HIS A 120 -0.99 7.63 -13.45
C HIS A 120 -1.90 8.35 -14.45
N GLY A 121 -3.18 8.50 -14.13
CA GLY A 121 -4.11 9.25 -14.97
C GLY A 121 -3.72 10.72 -15.10
N ASN A 122 -3.41 11.36 -13.98
CA ASN A 122 -2.95 12.76 -13.96
C ASN A 122 -1.62 12.93 -14.72
N TYR A 123 -0.66 12.03 -14.49
CA TYR A 123 0.63 12.05 -15.16
C TYR A 123 0.48 11.95 -16.69
N ARG A 124 -0.31 10.99 -17.16
CA ARG A 124 -0.56 10.83 -18.61
C ARG A 124 -1.23 12.07 -19.19
N PHE A 125 -2.21 12.63 -18.48
CA PHE A 125 -2.86 13.86 -18.93
C PHE A 125 -1.87 15.02 -19.01
N VAL A 126 -1.05 15.26 -17.96
CA VAL A 126 -0.07 16.35 -17.92
C VAL A 126 0.92 16.24 -19.10
N ILE A 127 1.48 15.05 -19.31
CA ILE A 127 2.44 14.83 -20.40
C ILE A 127 1.79 15.08 -21.77
N SER A 128 0.62 14.45 -22.01
CA SER A 128 -0.04 14.55 -23.31
C SER A 128 -0.51 15.99 -23.60
N PHE A 129 -1.07 16.66 -22.60
CA PHE A 129 -1.55 18.03 -22.74
C PHE A 129 -0.40 19.01 -23.00
N ASN A 130 0.70 18.92 -22.25
CA ASN A 130 1.86 19.77 -22.45
C ASN A 130 2.54 19.53 -23.80
N LEU A 131 2.65 18.26 -24.21
CA LEU A 131 3.16 17.94 -25.55
C LEU A 131 2.28 18.57 -26.63
N GLY A 132 0.95 18.50 -26.49
CA GLY A 132 0.01 19.16 -27.39
C GLY A 132 0.22 20.68 -27.45
N LEU A 133 0.38 21.34 -26.29
CA LEU A 133 0.65 22.78 -26.25
C LEU A 133 1.96 23.16 -26.94
N ILE A 134 3.01 22.36 -26.76
CA ILE A 134 4.30 22.56 -27.42
C ILE A 134 4.14 22.46 -28.96
N LEU A 135 3.49 21.42 -29.46
CA LEU A 135 3.25 21.19 -30.86
C LEU A 135 2.43 22.35 -31.50
N LEU A 136 1.37 22.80 -30.82
CA LEU A 136 0.56 23.94 -31.26
C LEU A 136 1.36 25.26 -31.27
N GLY A 137 2.23 25.45 -30.27
CA GLY A 137 3.14 26.60 -30.23
C GLY A 137 4.15 26.59 -31.35
N VAL A 138 4.79 25.44 -31.63
CA VAL A 138 5.75 25.29 -32.76
C VAL A 138 5.06 25.48 -34.09
N ALA A 139 3.82 25.01 -34.24
CA ALA A 139 3.02 25.24 -35.44
C ALA A 139 2.54 26.70 -35.60
N GLY A 140 2.80 27.57 -34.62
CA GLY A 140 2.34 28.97 -34.63
C GLY A 140 0.86 29.18 -34.45
N ILE A 141 0.12 28.13 -33.99
CA ILE A 141 -1.34 28.17 -33.80
C ILE A 141 -1.70 28.91 -32.50
N ILE A 142 -0.90 28.79 -31.46
CA ILE A 142 -1.08 29.46 -30.18
C ILE A 142 0.13 30.30 -29.81
N THR A 143 -0.11 31.42 -29.12
CA THR A 143 0.95 32.28 -28.61
C THR A 143 1.60 31.68 -27.35
N PRO A 144 2.85 32.06 -27.02
CA PRO A 144 3.49 31.62 -25.76
C PRO A 144 2.68 32.00 -24.53
N SER A 145 2.04 33.18 -24.51
CA SER A 145 1.19 33.61 -23.38
C SER A 145 -0.05 32.73 -23.25
N MET A 146 -0.69 32.36 -24.35
CA MET A 146 -1.83 31.45 -24.36
C MET A 146 -1.42 30.05 -23.89
N SER A 147 -0.28 29.55 -24.36
CA SER A 147 0.27 28.25 -23.91
C SER A 147 0.54 28.25 -22.41
N ALA A 148 1.14 29.31 -21.88
CA ALA A 148 1.38 29.44 -20.43
C ALA A 148 0.07 29.50 -19.62
N LEU A 149 -0.92 30.24 -20.09
CA LEU A 149 -2.25 30.32 -19.45
C LEU A 149 -2.92 28.94 -19.39
N LEU A 150 -2.94 28.21 -20.51
CA LEU A 150 -3.54 26.88 -20.60
C LEU A 150 -2.81 25.87 -19.71
N HIS A 151 -1.48 25.92 -19.68
CA HIS A 151 -0.65 25.07 -18.80
C HIS A 151 -0.98 25.32 -17.33
N ASN A 152 -0.97 26.57 -16.86
CA ASN A 152 -1.26 26.93 -15.49
C ASN A 152 -2.70 26.55 -15.09
N SER A 153 -3.67 26.79 -15.98
CA SER A 153 -5.07 26.42 -15.76
C SER A 153 -5.26 24.91 -15.65
N SER A 154 -4.58 24.14 -16.50
CA SER A 154 -4.62 22.66 -16.44
C SER A 154 -4.02 22.12 -15.15
N THR A 155 -2.91 22.69 -14.70
CA THR A 155 -2.26 22.31 -13.43
C THR A 155 -3.18 22.59 -12.23
N LEU A 156 -3.84 23.76 -12.21
CA LEU A 156 -4.80 24.09 -11.17
C LEU A 156 -5.99 23.12 -11.17
N ALA A 157 -6.54 22.82 -12.35
CA ALA A 157 -7.68 21.89 -12.48
C ALA A 157 -7.32 20.48 -11.99
N ILE A 158 -6.10 19.96 -12.31
CA ILE A 158 -5.62 18.67 -11.83
C ILE A 158 -5.42 18.69 -10.32
N SER A 159 -4.86 19.77 -9.77
CA SER A 159 -4.66 19.93 -8.33
C SER A 159 -5.99 19.89 -7.59
N LEU A 160 -7.00 20.64 -8.03
CA LEU A 160 -8.33 20.63 -7.46
C LEU A 160 -8.99 19.25 -7.54
N LYS A 161 -8.90 18.59 -8.69
CA LYS A 161 -9.39 17.21 -8.86
C LYS A 161 -8.70 16.24 -7.91
N SER A 162 -7.40 16.41 -7.66
CA SER A 162 -6.63 15.53 -6.79
C SER A 162 -6.95 15.70 -5.31
N MET A 163 -7.59 16.80 -4.92
CA MET A 163 -8.04 17.04 -3.55
C MET A 163 -9.35 16.31 -3.20
N THR A 164 -10.02 15.69 -4.18
CA THR A 164 -11.23 14.90 -3.90
C THR A 164 -10.87 13.63 -3.12
N ASN A 165 -11.72 13.29 -2.16
CA ASN A 165 -11.53 12.13 -1.31
C ASN A 165 -11.58 10.81 -2.11
N LEU A 166 -10.79 9.82 -1.68
CA LEU A 166 -10.75 8.45 -2.23
C LEU A 166 -11.50 7.45 -1.34
N LEU A 167 -11.78 7.81 -0.08
CA LEU A 167 -12.54 6.94 0.81
C LEU A 167 -13.99 6.78 0.32
N PRO A 168 -14.54 5.56 0.35
CA PRO A 168 -15.98 5.31 0.17
C PRO A 168 -16.81 6.12 1.15
N GLU A 169 -18.03 6.49 0.78
CA GLU A 169 -18.89 7.33 1.64
C GLU A 169 -19.21 6.64 2.97
N GLU A 170 -19.42 5.33 2.96
CA GLU A 170 -19.71 4.52 4.15
C GLU A 170 -18.59 4.55 5.20
N GLU A 171 -17.34 4.68 4.77
CA GLU A 171 -16.17 4.71 5.68
C GLU A 171 -15.77 6.12 6.11
N ARG A 172 -16.40 7.15 5.54
CA ARG A 172 -16.17 8.55 5.96
C ARG A 172 -16.90 8.91 7.26
N GLU A 173 -17.96 8.20 7.58
CA GLU A 173 -18.76 8.44 8.79
C GLU A 173 -18.14 7.77 10.03
N GLU A 174 -17.24 6.80 9.86
CA GLU A 174 -16.56 6.09 10.94
C GLU A 174 -15.14 6.62 11.25
N ALA A 175 -14.58 7.50 10.43
CA ALA A 175 -13.23 8.07 10.56
C ALA A 175 -13.22 9.43 11.27
#